data_e029df65f8d277734e14c9f981ad36b4
#
_entry.id   e029df65f8d277734e14c9f981ad36b4
#
_cell.length_a   1.000
_cell.length_b   1.000
_cell.length_c   1.000
_cell.angle_alpha   90.00
_cell.angle_beta   90.00
_cell.angle_gamma   90.00
#
_symmetry.space_group_name_H-M   'P 1'
#
loop_
_entity.id
_entity.type
_entity.pdbx_description
1 polymer ?
#
loop_
_entity_poly.entity_id
_entity_poly.type
_entity_poly.pdbx_seq_one_letter_code
_entity_poly.pdbx_strand_id
1 'polypeptide(L)'
;MRENVNQISLASSAGSWVREKIFLGLATTEYIKSLITPFNMIAAVLVIPGLFLIGIRFYQGLGAVTSASQEDPWGLFLNWGLFAGVPLSATGFVLGTAVYIFGLKKYYPVVKNAILMGFLGYLFAVIFLLIDLGRPWRLPFPMFVSFGTASVLFLVAWHVALYLSCQFLEISPSIFEWSGWRTLRKWAVAFTVALTIFGVMLSTLHQSALGAMFLLAPGKLHPLWYTPYIPALFFISAIAAGLCMVILANLLTKRFLKDQADARYLTSVDSITIDLGTATSFVLITYFALKLVALAHGDNWDLLDTPLGRWYLLEIFVFVLLPCFLFAYGSRKRNVGVVQFTGIFTLLGIILNRFNVSLIALNWNLPNRELVHWKEVVIVIAVVTIEILVYRWIVTRMPILRDHPEYEGEH
;
A
#
# COMPACT_ATOMS: atom_id res chain seq x y z
N MET A 1 -2.42 -51.88 -10.12
CA MET A 1 -1.58 -51.43 -11.26
C MET A 1 -2.06 -50.10 -11.89
N ARG A 2 -3.37 -49.90 -12.08
CA ARG A 2 -3.91 -48.60 -12.64
C ARG A 2 -3.78 -47.41 -11.69
N GLU A 3 -3.87 -47.57 -10.37
CA GLU A 3 -3.68 -46.49 -9.40
C GLU A 3 -2.23 -45.97 -9.36
N ASN A 4 -1.24 -46.85 -9.46
CA ASN A 4 0.17 -46.48 -9.49
C ASN A 4 0.54 -45.69 -10.78
N VAL A 5 -0.05 -46.05 -11.91
CA VAL A 5 0.18 -45.35 -13.18
C VAL A 5 -0.42 -43.95 -13.15
N ASN A 6 -1.61 -43.76 -12.56
CA ASN A 6 -2.22 -42.44 -12.37
C ASN A 6 -1.45 -41.55 -11.39
N GLN A 7 -0.92 -42.10 -10.31
CA GLN A 7 -0.09 -41.35 -9.36
C GLN A 7 1.24 -40.90 -9.97
N ILE A 8 1.89 -41.78 -10.74
CA ILE A 8 3.14 -41.44 -11.44
C ILE A 8 2.91 -40.38 -12.53
N SER A 9 1.80 -40.45 -13.28
CA SER A 9 1.46 -39.42 -14.28
C SER A 9 1.10 -38.12 -13.67
N LEU A 10 0.39 -38.07 -12.55
CA LEU A 10 0.07 -36.84 -11.79
C LEU A 10 1.33 -36.23 -11.16
N ALA A 11 2.22 -37.02 -10.60
CA ALA A 11 3.49 -36.56 -10.04
C ALA A 11 4.42 -35.99 -11.11
N SER A 12 4.46 -36.60 -12.31
CA SER A 12 5.26 -36.08 -13.43
C SER A 12 4.68 -34.80 -14.01
N SER A 13 3.35 -34.66 -14.07
CA SER A 13 2.68 -33.43 -14.52
C SER A 13 2.82 -32.30 -13.49
N ALA A 14 2.73 -32.58 -12.19
CA ALA A 14 2.95 -31.60 -11.13
C ALA A 14 4.42 -31.12 -11.11
N GLY A 15 5.38 -32.02 -11.28
CA GLY A 15 6.81 -31.67 -11.35
C GLY A 15 7.14 -30.78 -12.55
N SER A 16 6.54 -31.04 -13.71
CA SER A 16 6.71 -30.22 -14.90
C SER A 16 6.06 -28.83 -14.74
N TRP A 17 4.88 -28.75 -14.12
CA TRP A 17 4.20 -27.50 -13.82
C TRP A 17 5.03 -26.61 -12.88
N VAL A 18 5.53 -27.18 -11.77
CA VAL A 18 6.40 -26.47 -10.82
C VAL A 18 7.66 -25.95 -11.50
N ARG A 19 8.31 -26.79 -12.32
CA ARG A 19 9.50 -26.37 -13.05
C ARG A 19 9.20 -25.22 -14.01
N GLU A 20 8.12 -25.28 -14.76
CA GLU A 20 7.74 -24.26 -15.72
C GLU A 20 7.29 -22.97 -15.04
N LYS A 21 6.34 -23.04 -14.10
CA LYS A 21 5.68 -21.88 -13.52
C LYS A 21 6.47 -21.25 -12.36
N ILE A 22 7.13 -22.06 -11.53
CA ILE A 22 7.87 -21.57 -10.35
C ILE A 22 9.34 -21.35 -10.69
N PHE A 23 10.00 -22.30 -11.36
CA PHE A 23 11.43 -22.21 -11.67
C PHE A 23 11.73 -21.65 -13.06
N LEU A 24 10.71 -21.12 -13.77
CA LEU A 24 10.85 -20.48 -15.10
C LEU A 24 11.51 -21.42 -16.13
N GLY A 25 11.23 -22.73 -16.07
CA GLY A 25 11.80 -23.75 -16.93
C GLY A 25 13.19 -24.25 -16.54
N LEU A 26 13.84 -23.62 -15.55
CA LEU A 26 15.19 -23.97 -15.12
C LEU A 26 15.20 -25.24 -14.25
N ALA A 27 16.34 -25.91 -14.17
CA ALA A 27 16.59 -26.92 -13.16
C ALA A 27 16.73 -26.25 -11.78
N THR A 28 16.40 -26.97 -10.69
CA THR A 28 16.43 -26.41 -9.32
C THR A 28 17.78 -25.81 -8.96
N THR A 29 18.89 -26.46 -9.35
CA THR A 29 20.24 -25.95 -9.09
C THR A 29 20.57 -24.68 -9.89
N GLU A 30 20.12 -24.59 -11.13
CA GLU A 30 20.27 -23.41 -11.98
C GLU A 30 19.41 -22.25 -11.47
N TYR A 31 18.18 -22.55 -11.03
CA TYR A 31 17.31 -21.56 -10.42
C TYR A 31 17.91 -20.98 -9.14
N ILE A 32 18.45 -21.81 -8.23
CA ILE A 32 19.13 -21.32 -7.02
C ILE A 32 20.32 -20.43 -7.38
N LYS A 33 21.13 -20.81 -8.37
CA LYS A 33 22.22 -19.95 -8.86
C LYS A 33 21.73 -18.63 -9.44
N SER A 34 20.61 -18.63 -10.14
CA SER A 34 20.00 -17.40 -10.69
C SER A 34 19.48 -16.42 -9.62
N LEU A 35 19.26 -16.88 -8.40
CA LEU A 35 18.90 -16.02 -7.26
C LEU A 35 20.09 -15.25 -6.70
N ILE A 36 21.34 -15.64 -7.01
CA ILE A 36 22.55 -14.96 -6.55
C ILE A 36 22.80 -13.74 -7.45
N THR A 37 22.07 -12.66 -7.15
CA THR A 37 22.23 -11.36 -7.83
C THR A 37 22.61 -10.29 -6.82
N PRO A 38 23.28 -9.18 -7.21
CA PRO A 38 23.61 -8.10 -6.29
C PRO A 38 22.36 -7.57 -5.53
N PHE A 39 21.23 -7.48 -6.22
CA PHE A 39 19.96 -7.06 -5.62
C PHE A 39 19.51 -8.03 -4.52
N ASN A 40 19.50 -9.33 -4.80
CA ASN A 40 19.05 -10.33 -3.82
C ASN A 40 20.04 -10.48 -2.65
N MET A 41 21.32 -10.24 -2.88
CA MET A 41 22.34 -10.21 -1.81
C MET A 41 22.09 -9.02 -0.86
N ILE A 42 21.86 -7.82 -1.42
CA ILE A 42 21.50 -6.63 -0.60
C ILE A 42 20.19 -6.91 0.15
N ALA A 43 19.18 -7.46 -0.52
CA ALA A 43 17.93 -7.83 0.11
C ALA A 43 18.13 -8.82 1.27
N ALA A 44 18.99 -9.83 1.11
CA ALA A 44 19.30 -10.78 2.19
C ALA A 44 19.95 -10.10 3.40
N VAL A 45 20.87 -9.17 3.18
CA VAL A 45 21.53 -8.37 4.24
C VAL A 45 20.49 -7.54 5.02
N LEU A 46 19.46 -7.02 4.36
CA LEU A 46 18.40 -6.25 5.01
C LEU A 46 17.37 -7.14 5.70
N VAL A 47 17.04 -8.29 5.12
CA VAL A 47 15.97 -9.18 5.60
C VAL A 47 16.42 -10.05 6.79
N ILE A 48 17.64 -10.62 6.76
CA ILE A 48 18.09 -11.56 7.79
C ILE A 48 18.08 -10.96 9.20
N PRO A 49 18.65 -9.76 9.44
CA PRO A 49 18.60 -9.13 10.77
C PRO A 49 17.17 -8.85 11.23
N GLY A 50 16.29 -8.41 10.32
CA GLY A 50 14.88 -8.15 10.65
C GLY A 50 14.13 -9.41 11.03
N LEU A 51 14.32 -10.52 10.30
CA LEU A 51 13.71 -11.81 10.66
C LEU A 51 14.21 -12.31 12.03
N PHE A 52 15.49 -12.11 12.33
CA PHE A 52 16.03 -12.44 13.66
C PHE A 52 15.35 -11.61 14.77
N LEU A 53 15.19 -10.30 14.56
CA LEU A 53 14.50 -9.43 15.51
C LEU A 53 12.99 -9.76 15.62
N ILE A 54 12.33 -10.14 14.53
CA ILE A 54 10.95 -10.64 14.57
C ILE A 54 10.88 -11.93 15.40
N GLY A 55 11.85 -12.83 15.30
CA GLY A 55 11.98 -14.01 16.15
C GLY A 55 12.08 -13.63 17.64
N ILE A 56 12.93 -12.66 18.00
CA ILE A 56 13.04 -12.13 19.36
C ILE A 56 11.71 -11.55 19.84
N ARG A 57 11.02 -10.78 18.99
CA ARG A 57 9.71 -10.20 19.28
C ARG A 57 8.67 -11.27 19.66
N PHE A 58 8.60 -12.37 18.93
CA PHE A 58 7.65 -13.44 19.23
C PHE A 58 8.03 -14.30 20.43
N TYR A 59 9.33 -14.41 20.74
CA TYR A 59 9.82 -15.18 21.87
C TYR A 59 9.82 -14.38 23.17
N GLN A 60 10.30 -13.12 23.17
CA GLN A 60 10.47 -12.28 24.37
C GLN A 60 9.33 -11.26 24.57
N GLY A 61 8.44 -11.12 23.58
CA GLY A 61 7.35 -10.14 23.60
C GLY A 61 7.69 -8.84 22.88
N LEU A 62 6.67 -7.99 22.75
CA LEU A 62 6.74 -6.74 21.98
C LEU A 62 7.77 -5.75 22.55
N GLY A 63 7.82 -5.59 23.88
CA GLY A 63 8.74 -4.65 24.55
C GLY A 63 10.23 -4.94 24.34
N ALA A 64 10.61 -6.12 23.81
CA ALA A 64 12.00 -6.42 23.48
C ALA A 64 12.51 -5.70 22.22
N VAL A 65 11.60 -5.19 21.38
CA VAL A 65 11.92 -4.61 20.06
C VAL A 65 11.34 -3.22 19.82
N THR A 66 10.50 -2.70 20.70
CA THR A 66 9.84 -1.39 20.58
C THR A 66 10.02 -0.56 21.85
N SER A 67 9.95 0.76 21.71
CA SER A 67 9.83 1.72 22.82
C SER A 67 8.38 2.01 23.21
N ALA A 68 7.40 1.40 22.56
CA ALA A 68 5.99 1.62 22.85
C ALA A 68 5.66 1.27 24.31
N SER A 69 4.89 2.13 24.96
CA SER A 69 4.46 2.03 26.36
C SER A 69 2.94 2.17 26.49
N GLN A 70 2.40 2.10 27.68
CA GLN A 70 0.98 2.38 27.90
C GLN A 70 0.63 3.86 27.70
N GLU A 71 1.56 4.75 27.92
CA GLU A 71 1.39 6.21 27.74
C GLU A 71 1.54 6.61 26.28
N ASP A 72 2.47 5.96 25.55
CA ASP A 72 2.72 6.14 24.12
C ASP A 72 2.64 4.79 23.39
N PRO A 73 1.42 4.28 23.12
CA PRO A 73 1.20 2.90 22.73
C PRO A 73 1.51 2.60 21.25
N TRP A 74 1.78 3.60 20.42
CA TRP A 74 1.93 3.45 18.99
C TRP A 74 3.38 3.59 18.55
N GLY A 75 4.04 2.44 18.30
CA GLY A 75 5.38 2.37 17.76
C GLY A 75 5.42 2.47 16.23
N LEU A 76 6.62 2.34 15.64
CA LEU A 76 6.85 2.47 14.21
C LEU A 76 6.11 1.39 13.39
N PHE A 77 5.86 0.20 13.94
CA PHE A 77 5.15 -0.87 13.22
C PHE A 77 3.75 -0.44 12.80
N LEU A 78 2.99 0.14 13.73
CA LEU A 78 1.64 0.64 13.45
C LEU A 78 1.69 1.89 12.58
N ASN A 79 2.63 2.80 12.85
CA ASN A 79 2.79 4.05 12.10
C ASN A 79 3.15 3.80 10.64
N TRP A 80 4.11 2.93 10.38
CA TRP A 80 4.48 2.58 9.02
C TRP A 80 3.44 1.65 8.38
N GLY A 81 3.12 0.52 9.00
CA GLY A 81 2.27 -0.52 8.41
C GLY A 81 0.85 -0.05 8.16
N LEU A 82 0.21 0.57 9.17
CA LEU A 82 -1.20 0.94 9.07
C LEU A 82 -1.38 2.39 8.61
N PHE A 83 -0.76 3.37 9.28
CA PHE A 83 -1.04 4.78 8.97
C PHE A 83 -0.37 5.26 7.68
N ALA A 84 0.85 4.85 7.36
CA ALA A 84 1.52 5.18 6.11
C ALA A 84 1.26 4.15 5.00
N GLY A 85 1.39 2.85 5.27
CA GLY A 85 1.28 1.79 4.28
C GLY A 85 -0.11 1.67 3.63
N VAL A 86 -1.17 1.76 4.43
CA VAL A 86 -2.56 1.65 3.93
C VAL A 86 -2.91 2.73 2.90
N PRO A 87 -2.65 4.04 3.10
CA PRO A 87 -2.87 5.03 2.04
C PRO A 87 -1.96 4.83 0.81
N LEU A 88 -0.72 4.38 0.98
CA LEU A 88 0.15 4.05 -0.17
C LEU A 88 -0.41 2.89 -1.00
N SER A 89 -1.17 2.00 -0.39
CA SER A 89 -1.84 0.86 -1.03
C SER A 89 -3.17 1.22 -1.68
N ALA A 90 -3.55 2.49 -1.72
CA ALA A 90 -4.80 2.98 -2.30
C ALA A 90 -4.84 2.88 -3.85
N THR A 91 -3.82 2.31 -4.47
CA THR A 91 -3.65 2.18 -5.92
C THR A 91 -4.79 1.42 -6.59
N GLY A 92 -5.19 0.28 -6.01
CA GLY A 92 -6.19 -0.61 -6.56
C GLY A 92 -7.56 0.06 -6.67
N PHE A 93 -8.06 0.68 -5.57
CA PHE A 93 -9.38 1.29 -5.60
C PHE A 93 -9.41 2.54 -6.49
N VAL A 94 -8.34 3.35 -6.52
CA VAL A 94 -8.29 4.57 -7.35
C VAL A 94 -8.32 4.20 -8.83
N LEU A 95 -7.44 3.30 -9.29
CA LEU A 95 -7.38 2.89 -10.68
C LEU A 95 -8.55 1.96 -11.07
N GLY A 96 -8.96 1.07 -10.17
CA GLY A 96 -10.15 0.23 -10.37
C GLY A 96 -11.40 1.08 -10.57
N THR A 97 -11.60 2.10 -9.75
CA THR A 97 -12.69 3.09 -9.94
C THR A 97 -12.61 3.76 -11.30
N ALA A 98 -11.44 4.26 -11.67
CA ALA A 98 -11.25 4.95 -12.95
C ALA A 98 -11.58 4.05 -14.14
N VAL A 99 -11.15 2.80 -14.12
CA VAL A 99 -11.29 1.86 -15.24
C VAL A 99 -12.66 1.19 -15.24
N TYR A 100 -13.09 0.58 -14.13
CA TYR A 100 -14.26 -0.29 -14.09
C TYR A 100 -15.57 0.43 -13.76
N ILE A 101 -15.51 1.55 -13.03
CA ILE A 101 -16.71 2.34 -12.70
C ILE A 101 -16.87 3.51 -13.68
N PHE A 102 -15.83 4.30 -13.92
CA PHE A 102 -15.90 5.46 -14.82
C PHE A 102 -15.60 5.12 -16.30
N GLY A 103 -15.25 3.87 -16.61
CA GLY A 103 -15.02 3.42 -17.98
C GLY A 103 -13.80 4.05 -18.67
N LEU A 104 -12.82 4.56 -17.92
CA LEU A 104 -11.62 5.20 -18.47
C LEU A 104 -10.61 4.16 -18.96
N LYS A 105 -10.94 3.47 -20.06
CA LYS A 105 -10.17 2.35 -20.63
C LYS A 105 -8.71 2.67 -20.93
N LYS A 106 -8.34 3.94 -21.08
CA LYS A 106 -6.94 4.36 -21.28
C LYS A 106 -5.99 3.95 -20.15
N TYR A 107 -6.51 3.77 -18.93
CA TYR A 107 -5.71 3.34 -17.76
C TYR A 107 -5.63 1.82 -17.63
N TYR A 108 -6.28 1.07 -18.48
CA TYR A 108 -6.30 -0.40 -18.45
C TYR A 108 -4.90 -1.05 -18.38
N PRO A 109 -3.88 -0.57 -19.13
CA PRO A 109 -2.54 -1.18 -19.08
C PRO A 109 -1.90 -1.21 -17.69
N VAL A 110 -2.24 -0.27 -16.82
CA VAL A 110 -1.64 -0.13 -15.48
C VAL A 110 -2.54 -0.66 -14.36
N VAL A 111 -3.81 -1.03 -14.64
CA VAL A 111 -4.79 -1.38 -13.59
C VAL A 111 -4.44 -2.69 -12.86
N LYS A 112 -4.02 -3.74 -13.58
CA LYS A 112 -3.62 -5.03 -12.97
C LYS A 112 -2.46 -4.82 -11.99
N ASN A 113 -1.49 -3.99 -12.36
CA ASN A 113 -0.37 -3.63 -11.50
C ASN A 113 -0.81 -2.82 -10.28
N ALA A 114 -1.72 -1.86 -10.46
CA ALA A 114 -2.27 -1.08 -9.37
C ALA A 114 -3.04 -1.94 -8.35
N ILE A 115 -3.83 -2.91 -8.81
CA ILE A 115 -4.55 -3.86 -7.95
C ILE A 115 -3.56 -4.76 -7.18
N LEU A 116 -2.52 -5.29 -7.85
CA LEU A 116 -1.48 -6.08 -7.18
C LEU A 116 -0.78 -5.31 -6.07
N MET A 117 -0.38 -4.06 -6.35
CA MET A 117 0.27 -3.21 -5.35
C MET A 117 -0.66 -2.91 -4.18
N GLY A 118 -1.93 -2.62 -4.45
CA GLY A 118 -2.95 -2.47 -3.42
C GLY A 118 -3.07 -3.70 -2.54
N PHE A 119 -3.23 -4.88 -3.15
CA PHE A 119 -3.32 -6.15 -2.43
C PHE A 119 -2.10 -6.44 -1.55
N LEU A 120 -0.89 -6.29 -2.10
CA LEU A 120 0.33 -6.52 -1.34
C LEU A 120 0.47 -5.54 -0.18
N GLY A 121 0.26 -4.26 -0.41
CA GLY A 121 0.38 -3.28 0.66
C GLY A 121 -0.61 -3.53 1.81
N TYR A 122 -1.87 -3.94 1.54
CA TYR A 122 -2.79 -4.34 2.60
C TYR A 122 -2.40 -5.65 3.27
N LEU A 123 -1.89 -6.63 2.52
CA LEU A 123 -1.38 -7.88 3.08
C LEU A 123 -0.22 -7.59 4.05
N PHE A 124 0.72 -6.73 3.65
CA PHE A 124 1.86 -6.35 4.48
C PHE A 124 1.47 -5.43 5.65
N ALA A 125 0.44 -4.60 5.50
CA ALA A 125 -0.14 -3.87 6.63
C ALA A 125 -0.69 -4.82 7.71
N VAL A 126 -1.34 -5.92 7.32
CA VAL A 126 -1.78 -6.97 8.25
C VAL A 126 -0.59 -7.70 8.88
N ILE A 127 0.50 -7.93 8.14
CA ILE A 127 1.74 -8.51 8.69
C ILE A 127 2.35 -7.57 9.73
N PHE A 128 2.43 -6.26 9.48
CA PHE A 128 2.87 -5.28 10.47
C PHE A 128 1.99 -5.29 11.72
N LEU A 129 0.67 -5.37 11.53
CA LEU A 129 -0.26 -5.48 12.66
C LEU A 129 -0.03 -6.77 13.47
N LEU A 130 0.25 -7.90 12.82
CA LEU A 130 0.62 -9.16 13.51
C LEU A 130 1.90 -9.01 14.34
N ILE A 131 2.89 -8.26 13.84
CA ILE A 131 4.13 -7.98 14.56
C ILE A 131 3.85 -7.05 15.75
N ASP A 132 2.95 -6.08 15.63
CA ASP A 132 2.63 -5.10 16.66
C ASP A 132 1.76 -5.67 17.78
N LEU A 133 0.81 -6.55 17.48
CA LEU A 133 -0.15 -7.08 18.44
C LEU A 133 0.51 -7.90 19.54
N GLY A 134 0.29 -7.56 20.81
CA GLY A 134 0.76 -8.32 21.96
C GLY A 134 0.36 -9.80 21.96
N ARG A 135 -0.82 -10.11 21.39
CA ARG A 135 -1.36 -11.47 21.21
C ARG A 135 -1.78 -11.71 19.75
N PRO A 136 -0.82 -11.97 18.83
CA PRO A 136 -1.08 -12.04 17.38
C PRO A 136 -2.16 -13.05 16.99
N TRP A 137 -2.27 -14.18 17.72
CA TRP A 137 -3.32 -15.19 17.48
C TRP A 137 -4.74 -14.69 17.73
N ARG A 138 -4.93 -13.52 18.37
CA ARG A 138 -6.24 -12.86 18.56
C ARG A 138 -6.61 -11.90 17.45
N LEU A 139 -5.78 -11.75 16.41
CA LEU A 139 -6.12 -10.91 15.26
C LEU A 139 -7.52 -11.21 14.67
N PRO A 140 -7.98 -12.49 14.56
CA PRO A 140 -9.31 -12.78 14.05
C PRO A 140 -10.45 -12.54 15.05
N PHE A 141 -10.17 -12.28 16.34
CA PHE A 141 -11.20 -12.15 17.36
C PHE A 141 -12.24 -11.07 17.07
N PRO A 142 -11.90 -9.87 16.60
CA PRO A 142 -12.90 -8.86 16.24
C PRO A 142 -13.88 -9.33 15.18
N MET A 143 -13.50 -10.30 14.32
CA MET A 143 -14.34 -10.82 13.24
C MET A 143 -15.35 -11.84 13.72
N PHE A 144 -15.00 -12.67 14.73
CA PHE A 144 -15.77 -13.88 15.07
C PHE A 144 -16.20 -13.96 16.54
N VAL A 145 -15.52 -13.28 17.46
CA VAL A 145 -15.69 -13.48 18.91
C VAL A 145 -16.17 -12.22 19.60
N SER A 146 -15.65 -11.04 19.22
CA SER A 146 -15.85 -9.80 19.98
C SER A 146 -16.36 -8.71 19.04
N PHE A 147 -17.68 -8.71 18.79
CA PHE A 147 -18.33 -7.71 17.96
C PHE A 147 -18.49 -6.39 18.73
N GLY A 148 -17.92 -5.31 18.19
CA GLY A 148 -17.99 -3.97 18.77
C GLY A 148 -18.38 -2.94 17.71
N THR A 149 -19.57 -3.03 17.15
CA THR A 149 -20.04 -2.22 16.01
C THR A 149 -20.00 -0.70 16.25
N ALA A 150 -19.99 -0.25 17.51
CA ALA A 150 -19.81 1.14 17.89
C ALA A 150 -18.33 1.56 18.05
N SER A 151 -17.39 0.62 17.95
CA SER A 151 -15.95 0.89 18.08
C SER A 151 -15.34 1.20 16.73
N VAL A 152 -14.66 2.36 16.59
CA VAL A 152 -13.91 2.72 15.38
C VAL A 152 -12.80 1.71 15.11
N LEU A 153 -12.15 1.19 16.15
CA LEU A 153 -11.10 0.17 16.00
C LEU A 153 -11.64 -1.14 15.42
N PHE A 154 -12.83 -1.56 15.87
CA PHE A 154 -13.52 -2.71 15.30
C PHE A 154 -13.86 -2.49 13.83
N LEU A 155 -14.39 -1.31 13.48
CA LEU A 155 -14.72 -0.96 12.10
C LEU A 155 -13.48 -0.99 11.21
N VAL A 156 -12.34 -0.45 11.66
CA VAL A 156 -11.08 -0.51 10.91
C VAL A 156 -10.68 -1.96 10.66
N ALA A 157 -10.68 -2.82 11.69
CA ALA A 157 -10.29 -4.22 11.56
C ALA A 157 -11.19 -4.98 10.57
N TRP A 158 -12.51 -4.79 10.65
CA TRP A 158 -13.49 -5.40 9.74
C TRP A 158 -13.32 -4.93 8.30
N HIS A 159 -13.23 -3.61 8.09
CA HIS A 159 -13.10 -3.05 6.75
C HIS A 159 -11.77 -3.48 6.09
N VAL A 160 -10.67 -3.52 6.85
CA VAL A 160 -9.36 -4.00 6.33
C VAL A 160 -9.44 -5.48 5.95
N ALA A 161 -10.03 -6.33 6.77
CA ALA A 161 -10.16 -7.76 6.48
C ALA A 161 -11.03 -8.03 5.25
N LEU A 162 -12.19 -7.35 5.15
CA LEU A 162 -13.08 -7.47 4.00
C LEU A 162 -12.44 -6.90 2.73
N TYR A 163 -11.75 -5.76 2.83
CA TYR A 163 -11.10 -5.14 1.69
C TYR A 163 -9.92 -5.96 1.18
N LEU A 164 -9.09 -6.53 2.06
CA LEU A 164 -8.02 -7.45 1.68
C LEU A 164 -8.59 -8.69 0.95
N SER A 165 -9.71 -9.24 1.43
CA SER A 165 -10.41 -10.34 0.77
C SER A 165 -10.94 -9.94 -0.60
N CYS A 166 -11.50 -8.73 -0.71
CA CYS A 166 -11.97 -8.17 -1.98
C CYS A 166 -10.82 -8.02 -2.98
N GLN A 167 -9.70 -7.43 -2.58
CA GLN A 167 -8.52 -7.26 -3.43
C GLN A 167 -7.89 -8.60 -3.86
N PHE A 168 -7.91 -9.61 -2.98
CA PHE A 168 -7.50 -10.96 -3.37
C PHE A 168 -8.40 -11.53 -4.49
N LEU A 169 -9.70 -11.30 -4.40
CA LEU A 169 -10.62 -11.68 -5.47
C LEU A 169 -10.42 -10.86 -6.75
N GLU A 170 -10.11 -9.56 -6.63
CA GLU A 170 -9.82 -8.69 -7.77
C GLU A 170 -8.53 -9.08 -8.52
N ILE A 171 -7.50 -9.59 -7.84
CA ILE A 171 -6.26 -10.08 -8.48
C ILE A 171 -6.39 -11.54 -8.97
N SER A 172 -7.41 -12.27 -8.52
CA SER A 172 -7.58 -13.69 -8.83
C SER A 172 -7.71 -14.02 -10.33
N PRO A 173 -8.27 -13.17 -11.23
CA PRO A 173 -8.21 -13.43 -12.67
C PRO A 173 -6.78 -13.66 -13.17
N SER A 174 -5.81 -12.85 -12.74
CA SER A 174 -4.41 -13.00 -13.12
C SER A 174 -3.77 -14.28 -12.56
N ILE A 175 -4.19 -14.70 -11.35
CA ILE A 175 -3.77 -15.97 -10.75
C ILE A 175 -4.32 -17.16 -11.58
N PHE A 176 -5.59 -17.07 -11.97
CA PHE A 176 -6.24 -18.13 -12.76
C PHE A 176 -5.72 -18.19 -14.21
N GLU A 177 -5.38 -17.05 -14.80
CA GLU A 177 -4.68 -16.98 -16.09
C GLU A 177 -3.33 -17.69 -16.01
N TRP A 178 -2.54 -17.38 -14.98
CA TRP A 178 -1.24 -18.02 -14.74
C TRP A 178 -1.32 -19.52 -14.48
N SER A 179 -2.35 -19.95 -13.74
CA SER A 179 -2.57 -21.36 -13.38
C SER A 179 -3.26 -22.18 -14.48
N GLY A 180 -3.85 -21.53 -15.50
CA GLY A 180 -4.62 -22.16 -16.57
C GLY A 180 -6.05 -22.58 -16.17
N TRP A 181 -6.61 -22.02 -15.09
CA TRP A 181 -7.94 -22.36 -14.58
C TRP A 181 -9.04 -21.52 -15.25
N ARG A 182 -9.37 -21.86 -16.51
CA ARG A 182 -10.28 -21.09 -17.37
C ARG A 182 -11.67 -20.84 -16.78
N THR A 183 -12.27 -21.84 -16.13
CA THR A 183 -13.61 -21.72 -15.54
C THR A 183 -13.64 -20.74 -14.37
N LEU A 184 -12.66 -20.83 -13.48
CA LEU A 184 -12.55 -19.92 -12.33
C LEU A 184 -12.25 -18.48 -12.78
N ARG A 185 -11.41 -18.33 -13.82
CA ARG A 185 -11.17 -17.02 -14.45
C ARG A 185 -12.47 -16.38 -14.95
N LYS A 186 -13.31 -17.12 -15.69
CA LYS A 186 -14.60 -16.60 -16.19
C LYS A 186 -15.48 -16.07 -15.07
N TRP A 187 -15.59 -16.80 -13.96
CA TRP A 187 -16.34 -16.34 -12.80
C TRP A 187 -15.69 -15.11 -12.14
N ALA A 188 -14.39 -15.11 -11.94
CA ALA A 188 -13.68 -13.98 -11.35
C ALA A 188 -13.84 -12.70 -12.17
N VAL A 189 -13.70 -12.78 -13.50
CA VAL A 189 -13.91 -11.63 -14.41
C VAL A 189 -15.36 -11.15 -14.37
N ALA A 190 -16.35 -12.06 -14.31
CA ALA A 190 -17.76 -11.69 -14.22
C ALA A 190 -18.10 -10.88 -12.95
N PHE A 191 -17.38 -11.10 -11.85
CA PHE A 191 -17.59 -10.38 -10.59
C PHE A 191 -16.72 -9.11 -10.45
N THR A 192 -15.80 -8.81 -11.37
CA THR A 192 -14.84 -7.70 -11.23
C THR A 192 -15.51 -6.37 -10.90
N VAL A 193 -16.55 -5.97 -11.65
CA VAL A 193 -17.25 -4.68 -11.43
C VAL A 193 -17.89 -4.63 -10.02
N ALA A 194 -18.57 -5.70 -9.62
CA ALA A 194 -19.19 -5.78 -8.30
C ALA A 194 -18.15 -5.72 -7.17
N LEU A 195 -17.03 -6.43 -7.33
CA LEU A 195 -15.91 -6.41 -6.40
C LEU A 195 -15.29 -5.01 -6.31
N THR A 196 -15.09 -4.34 -7.46
CA THR A 196 -14.56 -2.98 -7.47
C THR A 196 -15.47 -2.00 -6.76
N ILE A 197 -16.80 -2.04 -7.00
CA ILE A 197 -17.76 -1.18 -6.28
C ILE A 197 -17.69 -1.42 -4.78
N PHE A 198 -17.72 -2.68 -4.37
CA PHE A 198 -17.63 -3.06 -2.95
C PHE A 198 -16.26 -2.67 -2.35
N GLY A 199 -15.18 -2.88 -3.08
CA GLY A 199 -13.83 -2.48 -2.68
C GLY A 199 -13.69 -0.97 -2.49
N VAL A 200 -14.23 -0.17 -3.40
CA VAL A 200 -14.25 1.31 -3.28
C VAL A 200 -14.99 1.75 -2.03
N MET A 201 -16.16 1.17 -1.76
CA MET A 201 -16.94 1.47 -0.55
C MET A 201 -16.13 1.13 0.71
N LEU A 202 -15.57 -0.07 0.79
CA LEU A 202 -14.76 -0.51 1.93
C LEU A 202 -13.51 0.36 2.10
N SER A 203 -12.81 0.69 1.01
CA SER A 203 -11.63 1.54 1.05
C SER A 203 -11.95 2.95 1.57
N THR A 204 -13.04 3.54 1.10
CA THR A 204 -13.52 4.84 1.58
C THR A 204 -13.79 4.81 3.08
N LEU A 205 -14.50 3.78 3.55
CA LEU A 205 -14.87 3.64 4.95
C LEU A 205 -13.64 3.48 5.86
N HIS A 206 -12.72 2.56 5.54
CA HIS A 206 -11.60 2.34 6.46
C HIS A 206 -10.51 3.41 6.38
N GLN A 207 -10.26 4.03 5.22
CA GLN A 207 -9.37 5.19 5.12
C GLN A 207 -9.88 6.35 5.99
N SER A 208 -11.18 6.61 5.96
CA SER A 208 -11.82 7.61 6.83
C SER A 208 -11.79 7.18 8.30
N ALA A 209 -12.06 5.90 8.59
CA ALA A 209 -12.05 5.38 9.95
C ALA A 209 -10.65 5.44 10.61
N LEU A 210 -9.57 5.26 9.84
CA LEU A 210 -8.20 5.47 10.34
C LEU A 210 -8.00 6.92 10.84
N GLY A 211 -8.55 7.92 10.13
CA GLY A 211 -8.56 9.29 10.60
C GLY A 211 -9.46 9.48 11.83
N ALA A 212 -10.64 8.85 11.85
CA ALA A 212 -11.59 8.93 12.96
C ALA A 212 -11.04 8.40 14.27
N MET A 213 -10.06 7.49 14.26
CA MET A 213 -9.40 7.00 15.48
C MET A 213 -8.78 8.14 16.31
N PHE A 214 -8.29 9.20 15.66
CA PHE A 214 -7.68 10.35 16.37
C PHE A 214 -8.73 11.24 17.03
N LEU A 215 -10.01 11.16 16.64
CA LEU A 215 -11.11 11.90 17.27
C LEU A 215 -11.49 11.31 18.65
N LEU A 216 -11.12 10.06 18.95
CA LEU A 216 -11.42 9.40 20.22
C LEU A 216 -10.61 9.96 21.40
N ALA A 217 -9.51 10.66 21.13
CA ALA A 217 -8.61 11.17 22.16
C ALA A 217 -8.23 12.66 21.88
N PRO A 218 -9.18 13.59 22.03
CA PRO A 218 -9.01 14.99 21.63
C PRO A 218 -7.83 15.69 22.31
N GLY A 219 -7.49 15.35 23.58
CA GLY A 219 -6.37 15.95 24.29
C GLY A 219 -5.00 15.36 23.95
N LYS A 220 -4.92 14.27 23.21
CA LYS A 220 -3.65 13.61 22.88
C LYS A 220 -3.02 14.11 21.59
N LEU A 221 -3.80 14.52 20.62
CA LEU A 221 -3.29 15.08 19.36
C LEU A 221 -3.16 16.58 19.47
N HIS A 222 -2.05 17.14 18.97
CA HIS A 222 -1.81 18.58 18.96
C HIS A 222 -2.92 19.32 18.20
N PRO A 223 -3.44 20.46 18.68
CA PRO A 223 -4.61 21.14 18.09
C PRO A 223 -4.49 21.47 16.60
N LEU A 224 -3.30 21.77 16.08
CA LEU A 224 -3.08 22.02 14.64
C LEU A 224 -3.37 20.81 13.75
N TRP A 225 -3.23 19.58 14.25
CA TRP A 225 -3.57 18.34 13.52
C TRP A 225 -4.91 17.79 13.94
N TYR A 226 -5.44 18.16 15.13
CA TYR A 226 -6.76 17.73 15.59
C TYR A 226 -7.86 18.57 14.93
N THR A 227 -8.74 17.90 14.17
CA THR A 227 -9.88 18.53 13.50
C THR A 227 -10.99 17.52 13.25
N PRO A 228 -12.28 17.90 13.32
CA PRO A 228 -13.38 17.01 12.95
C PRO A 228 -13.31 16.57 11.48
N TYR A 229 -12.57 17.26 10.63
CA TYR A 229 -12.37 16.90 9.22
C TYR A 229 -11.29 15.83 8.98
N ILE A 230 -10.60 15.34 10.04
CA ILE A 230 -9.49 14.40 9.89
C ILE A 230 -9.87 13.10 9.13
N PRO A 231 -11.09 12.53 9.27
CA PRO A 231 -11.50 11.40 8.44
C PRO A 231 -11.50 11.70 6.94
N ALA A 232 -12.02 12.87 6.55
CA ALA A 232 -12.03 13.30 5.14
C ALA A 232 -10.61 13.59 4.63
N LEU A 233 -9.78 14.23 5.44
CA LEU A 233 -8.37 14.49 5.10
C LEU A 233 -7.59 13.19 4.89
N PHE A 234 -7.83 12.17 5.71
CA PHE A 234 -7.22 10.85 5.55
C PHE A 234 -7.63 10.19 4.23
N PHE A 235 -8.91 10.23 3.89
CA PHE A 235 -9.41 9.67 2.64
C PHE A 235 -8.85 10.40 1.41
N ILE A 236 -8.91 11.73 1.39
CA ILE A 236 -8.43 12.53 0.23
C ILE A 236 -6.92 12.35 0.02
N SER A 237 -6.14 12.36 1.11
CA SER A 237 -4.69 12.11 0.98
C SER A 237 -4.36 10.68 0.56
N ALA A 238 -5.21 9.70 0.87
CA ALA A 238 -5.05 8.33 0.36
C ALA A 238 -5.28 8.25 -1.15
N ILE A 239 -6.22 9.03 -1.72
CA ILE A 239 -6.37 9.14 -3.18
C ILE A 239 -5.09 9.68 -3.80
N ALA A 240 -4.53 10.78 -3.26
CA ALA A 240 -3.26 11.33 -3.74
C ALA A 240 -2.10 10.32 -3.63
N ALA A 241 -2.03 9.58 -2.52
CA ALA A 241 -1.04 8.52 -2.32
C ALA A 241 -1.15 7.42 -3.36
N GLY A 242 -2.35 6.92 -3.62
CA GLY A 242 -2.61 5.89 -4.63
C GLY A 242 -2.19 6.32 -6.03
N LEU A 243 -2.55 7.53 -6.45
CA LEU A 243 -2.13 8.10 -7.74
C LEU A 243 -0.60 8.22 -7.84
N CYS A 244 0.05 8.74 -6.80
CA CYS A 244 1.51 8.89 -6.76
C CYS A 244 2.24 7.54 -6.74
N MET A 245 1.68 6.53 -6.04
CA MET A 245 2.24 5.18 -6.06
C MET A 245 2.17 4.53 -7.44
N VAL A 246 1.11 4.77 -8.22
CA VAL A 246 1.05 4.31 -9.63
C VAL A 246 2.09 5.05 -10.47
N ILE A 247 2.29 6.36 -10.27
CA ILE A 247 3.36 7.13 -10.95
C ILE A 247 4.74 6.53 -10.62
N LEU A 248 5.00 6.21 -9.36
CA LEU A 248 6.24 5.56 -8.93
C LEU A 248 6.39 4.16 -9.56
N ALA A 249 5.32 3.36 -9.57
CA ALA A 249 5.34 2.03 -10.19
C ALA A 249 5.64 2.11 -11.68
N ASN A 250 5.05 3.06 -12.39
CA ASN A 250 5.32 3.31 -13.81
C ASN A 250 6.80 3.65 -14.06
N LEU A 251 7.39 4.51 -13.21
CA LEU A 251 8.82 4.83 -13.26
C LEU A 251 9.68 3.58 -13.04
N LEU A 252 9.40 2.81 -11.98
CA LEU A 252 10.16 1.62 -11.63
C LEU A 252 10.03 0.51 -12.69
N THR A 253 8.84 0.33 -13.24
CA THR A 253 8.60 -0.64 -14.33
C THR A 253 9.42 -0.27 -15.56
N LYS A 254 9.39 0.98 -16.01
CA LYS A 254 10.21 1.43 -17.15
C LYS A 254 11.71 1.26 -16.90
N ARG A 255 12.16 1.41 -15.66
CA ARG A 255 13.59 1.38 -15.33
C ARG A 255 14.13 -0.03 -15.08
N PHE A 256 13.36 -0.88 -14.41
CA PHE A 256 13.84 -2.16 -13.86
C PHE A 256 13.06 -3.40 -14.32
N LEU A 257 11.86 -3.23 -14.86
CA LEU A 257 10.96 -4.34 -15.25
C LEU A 257 10.49 -4.22 -16.70
N LYS A 258 11.25 -3.50 -17.55
CA LYS A 258 10.91 -3.26 -18.94
C LYS A 258 10.70 -4.56 -19.73
N ASP A 259 11.50 -5.58 -19.45
CA ASP A 259 11.44 -6.88 -20.12
C ASP A 259 10.20 -7.71 -19.73
N GLN A 260 9.49 -7.31 -18.67
CA GLN A 260 8.26 -7.95 -18.19
C GLN A 260 6.99 -7.25 -18.69
N ALA A 261 7.13 -6.03 -19.23
CA ALA A 261 6.03 -5.21 -19.71
C ALA A 261 5.83 -5.36 -21.22
N ASP A 262 4.58 -5.41 -21.65
CA ASP A 262 4.24 -5.45 -23.08
C ASP A 262 4.39 -4.07 -23.77
N ALA A 263 4.29 -4.07 -25.09
CA ALA A 263 4.43 -2.85 -25.89
C ALA A 263 3.30 -1.86 -25.58
N ARG A 264 2.08 -2.33 -25.30
CA ARG A 264 0.92 -1.49 -24.96
C ARG A 264 1.16 -0.74 -23.66
N TYR A 265 1.69 -1.42 -22.63
CA TYR A 265 2.09 -0.78 -21.37
C TYR A 265 3.15 0.29 -21.63
N LEU A 266 4.26 -0.07 -22.28
CA LEU A 266 5.42 0.81 -22.48
C LEU A 266 5.13 2.06 -23.32
N THR A 267 4.22 1.97 -24.28
CA THR A 267 3.83 3.11 -25.14
C THR A 267 2.84 4.05 -24.45
N SER A 268 2.00 3.54 -23.54
CA SER A 268 0.96 4.33 -22.88
C SER A 268 1.39 4.94 -21.55
N VAL A 269 2.39 4.38 -20.88
CA VAL A 269 2.77 4.69 -19.49
C VAL A 269 3.12 6.16 -19.25
N ASP A 270 3.77 6.83 -20.20
CA ASP A 270 4.15 8.25 -20.06
C ASP A 270 2.92 9.17 -20.12
N SER A 271 2.01 8.92 -21.04
CA SER A 271 0.75 9.66 -21.12
C SER A 271 -0.12 9.44 -19.88
N ILE A 272 -0.21 8.20 -19.42
CA ILE A 272 -0.91 7.85 -18.17
C ILE A 272 -0.29 8.59 -16.99
N THR A 273 1.03 8.59 -16.87
CA THR A 273 1.74 9.29 -15.78
C THR A 273 1.41 10.78 -15.74
N ILE A 274 1.34 11.44 -16.89
CA ILE A 274 0.97 12.87 -16.97
C ILE A 274 -0.49 13.08 -16.54
N ASP A 275 -1.40 12.24 -16.98
CA ASP A 275 -2.82 12.32 -16.62
C ASP A 275 -3.03 12.13 -15.10
N LEU A 276 -2.32 11.15 -14.51
CA LEU A 276 -2.33 10.92 -13.06
C LEU A 276 -1.75 12.12 -12.29
N GLY A 277 -0.70 12.77 -12.82
CA GLY A 277 -0.16 14.00 -12.25
C GLY A 277 -1.20 15.13 -12.26
N THR A 278 -1.96 15.28 -13.35
CA THR A 278 -3.06 16.26 -13.41
C THR A 278 -4.11 15.98 -12.34
N ALA A 279 -4.57 14.72 -12.24
CA ALA A 279 -5.54 14.32 -11.24
C ALA A 279 -5.02 14.58 -9.80
N THR A 280 -3.74 14.25 -9.54
CA THR A 280 -3.11 14.48 -8.23
C THR A 280 -3.06 15.96 -7.87
N SER A 281 -2.80 16.86 -8.84
CA SER A 281 -2.84 18.30 -8.59
C SER A 281 -4.20 18.77 -8.07
N PHE A 282 -5.31 18.28 -8.67
CA PHE A 282 -6.67 18.60 -8.19
C PHE A 282 -6.95 18.04 -6.80
N VAL A 283 -6.49 16.83 -6.51
CA VAL A 283 -6.65 16.21 -5.19
C VAL A 283 -5.88 17.00 -4.12
N LEU A 284 -4.65 17.42 -4.42
CA LEU A 284 -3.81 18.17 -3.49
C LEU A 284 -4.35 19.57 -3.19
N ILE A 285 -4.91 20.29 -4.20
CA ILE A 285 -5.50 21.61 -3.92
C ILE A 285 -6.76 21.49 -3.08
N THR A 286 -7.56 20.44 -3.29
CA THR A 286 -8.73 20.13 -2.45
C THR A 286 -8.29 19.81 -1.01
N TYR A 287 -7.25 19.00 -0.85
CA TYR A 287 -6.68 18.69 0.46
C TYR A 287 -6.17 19.96 1.17
N PHE A 288 -5.43 20.80 0.46
CA PHE A 288 -4.93 22.07 0.98
C PHE A 288 -6.07 22.99 1.44
N ALA A 289 -7.11 23.16 0.61
CA ALA A 289 -8.28 23.96 0.96
C ALA A 289 -8.97 23.46 2.24
N LEU A 290 -9.15 22.13 2.37
CA LEU A 290 -9.71 21.54 3.58
C LEU A 290 -8.82 21.73 4.82
N LYS A 291 -7.50 21.72 4.66
CA LYS A 291 -6.55 22.04 5.76
C LYS A 291 -6.72 23.48 6.23
N LEU A 292 -6.94 24.45 5.31
CA LEU A 292 -7.21 25.85 5.68
C LEU A 292 -8.57 25.97 6.38
N VAL A 293 -9.60 25.29 5.90
CA VAL A 293 -10.91 25.26 6.57
C VAL A 293 -10.78 24.68 7.97
N ALA A 294 -10.02 23.59 8.13
CA ALA A 294 -9.77 22.97 9.42
C ALA A 294 -9.05 23.88 10.40
N LEU A 295 -8.05 24.63 9.92
CA LEU A 295 -7.32 25.63 10.72
C LEU A 295 -8.23 26.78 11.16
N ALA A 296 -9.04 27.30 10.25
CA ALA A 296 -10.00 28.39 10.53
C ALA A 296 -11.11 27.93 11.48
N HIS A 297 -11.61 26.68 11.31
CA HIS A 297 -12.65 26.13 12.20
C HIS A 297 -12.14 25.91 13.64
N GLY A 298 -10.86 25.52 13.78
CA GLY A 298 -10.25 25.27 15.09
C GLY A 298 -9.80 26.55 15.79
N ASP A 299 -9.79 27.70 15.11
CA ASP A 299 -9.26 29.00 15.59
C ASP A 299 -7.85 28.90 16.21
N ASN A 300 -6.99 28.07 15.60
CA ASN A 300 -5.66 27.75 16.11
C ASN A 300 -4.54 28.62 15.51
N TRP A 301 -4.85 29.85 15.10
CA TRP A 301 -3.91 30.75 14.43
C TRP A 301 -2.71 31.11 15.30
N ASP A 302 -2.91 31.32 16.59
CA ASP A 302 -1.86 31.69 17.54
C ASP A 302 -0.80 30.56 17.70
N LEU A 303 -1.18 29.32 17.41
CA LEU A 303 -0.26 28.18 17.48
C LEU A 303 0.72 28.13 16.31
N LEU A 304 0.50 28.88 15.24
CA LEU A 304 1.39 28.88 14.07
C LEU A 304 2.78 29.45 14.35
N ASP A 305 2.92 30.34 15.34
CA ASP A 305 4.21 30.89 15.75
C ASP A 305 5.05 29.96 16.64
N THR A 306 4.46 28.84 17.08
CA THR A 306 5.17 27.84 17.88
C THR A 306 6.12 26.99 17.01
N PRO A 307 7.09 26.24 17.60
CA PRO A 307 7.92 25.30 16.85
C PRO A 307 7.12 24.27 16.06
N LEU A 308 6.06 23.69 16.66
CA LEU A 308 5.16 22.77 15.97
C LEU A 308 4.30 23.48 14.92
N GLY A 309 3.94 24.74 15.12
CA GLY A 309 3.25 25.56 14.12
C GLY A 309 4.09 25.79 12.86
N ARG A 310 5.35 26.13 13.01
CA ARG A 310 6.28 26.25 11.87
C ARG A 310 6.48 24.94 11.14
N TRP A 311 6.52 23.82 11.88
CA TRP A 311 6.57 22.47 11.31
C TRP A 311 5.29 22.13 10.53
N TYR A 312 4.11 22.51 11.06
CA TYR A 312 2.83 22.38 10.38
C TYR A 312 2.78 23.22 9.08
N LEU A 313 3.26 24.46 9.10
CA LEU A 313 3.35 25.30 7.91
C LEU A 313 4.27 24.70 6.85
N LEU A 314 5.42 24.13 7.25
CA LEU A 314 6.29 23.40 6.35
C LEU A 314 5.55 22.20 5.72
N GLU A 315 4.80 21.42 6.50
CA GLU A 315 4.00 20.31 5.99
C GLU A 315 3.03 20.78 4.89
N ILE A 316 2.20 21.80 5.16
CA ILE A 316 1.14 22.18 4.22
C ILE A 316 1.66 22.96 3.01
N PHE A 317 2.68 23.81 3.16
CA PHE A 317 3.20 24.59 2.04
C PHE A 317 4.20 23.83 1.18
N VAL A 318 5.13 23.12 1.80
CA VAL A 318 6.21 22.43 1.08
C VAL A 318 5.76 21.05 0.57
N PHE A 319 5.01 20.28 1.37
CA PHE A 319 4.64 18.91 1.01
C PHE A 319 3.22 18.75 0.45
N VAL A 320 2.41 19.82 0.42
CA VAL A 320 1.08 19.81 -0.20
C VAL A 320 0.95 20.84 -1.31
N LEU A 321 1.13 22.11 -0.99
CA LEU A 321 0.89 23.21 -1.96
C LEU A 321 1.94 23.24 -3.07
N LEU A 322 3.22 23.14 -2.74
CA LEU A 322 4.31 23.10 -3.73
C LEU A 322 4.15 21.92 -4.71
N PRO A 323 3.95 20.68 -4.28
CA PRO A 323 3.67 19.58 -5.20
C PRO A 323 2.45 19.80 -6.08
N CYS A 324 1.38 20.41 -5.56
CA CYS A 324 0.21 20.74 -6.36
C CYS A 324 0.58 21.58 -7.60
N PHE A 325 1.36 22.64 -7.42
CA PHE A 325 1.83 23.48 -8.52
C PHE A 325 2.84 22.78 -9.43
N LEU A 326 3.74 21.97 -8.87
CA LEU A 326 4.70 21.20 -9.66
C LEU A 326 4.01 20.15 -10.56
N PHE A 327 2.97 19.47 -10.06
CA PHE A 327 2.15 18.60 -10.88
C PHE A 327 1.44 19.34 -11.99
N ALA A 328 0.80 20.49 -11.68
CA ALA A 328 0.14 21.32 -12.67
C ALA A 328 1.12 21.79 -13.76
N TYR A 329 2.30 22.25 -13.38
CA TYR A 329 3.36 22.66 -14.29
C TYR A 329 3.85 21.48 -15.14
N GLY A 330 4.25 20.36 -14.52
CA GLY A 330 4.77 19.17 -15.21
C GLY A 330 3.76 18.58 -16.20
N SER A 331 2.50 18.51 -15.81
CA SER A 331 1.42 18.01 -16.67
C SER A 331 1.15 18.95 -17.85
N ARG A 332 1.09 20.27 -17.63
CA ARG A 332 0.89 21.26 -18.72
C ARG A 332 2.05 21.27 -19.71
N LYS A 333 3.28 21.09 -19.24
CA LYS A 333 4.48 21.00 -20.07
C LYS A 333 4.71 19.59 -20.65
N ARG A 334 3.86 18.62 -20.30
CA ARG A 334 4.01 17.20 -20.63
C ARG A 334 5.39 16.65 -20.26
N ASN A 335 5.95 17.13 -19.16
CA ASN A 335 7.24 16.71 -18.65
C ASN A 335 7.09 15.56 -17.64
N VAL A 336 7.25 14.33 -18.12
CA VAL A 336 7.13 13.10 -17.33
C VAL A 336 8.10 13.10 -16.14
N GLY A 337 9.34 13.58 -16.32
CA GLY A 337 10.35 13.60 -15.25
C GLY A 337 9.95 14.49 -14.08
N VAL A 338 9.38 15.68 -14.35
CA VAL A 338 8.85 16.55 -13.30
C VAL A 338 7.69 15.88 -12.57
N VAL A 339 6.75 15.24 -13.30
CA VAL A 339 5.62 14.54 -12.69
C VAL A 339 6.09 13.38 -11.81
N GLN A 340 7.06 12.60 -12.25
CA GLN A 340 7.63 11.48 -11.50
C GLN A 340 8.35 11.96 -10.23
N PHE A 341 9.19 12.99 -10.34
CA PHE A 341 9.86 13.60 -9.18
C PHE A 341 8.83 14.10 -8.16
N THR A 342 7.82 14.84 -8.64
CA THR A 342 6.76 15.38 -7.78
C THR A 342 5.96 14.25 -7.12
N GLY A 343 5.72 13.14 -7.84
CA GLY A 343 5.06 11.95 -7.28
C GLY A 343 5.81 11.38 -6.08
N ILE A 344 7.13 11.18 -6.21
CA ILE A 344 7.98 10.72 -5.12
C ILE A 344 7.97 11.73 -3.96
N PHE A 345 8.10 13.00 -4.26
CA PHE A 345 8.10 14.08 -3.26
C PHE A 345 6.77 14.14 -2.47
N THR A 346 5.64 13.96 -3.17
CA THR A 346 4.32 13.90 -2.55
C THR A 346 4.16 12.65 -1.66
N LEU A 347 4.67 11.48 -2.08
CA LEU A 347 4.67 10.28 -1.24
C LEU A 347 5.41 10.50 0.07
N LEU A 348 6.58 11.13 0.03
CA LEU A 348 7.33 11.50 1.24
C LEU A 348 6.52 12.45 2.12
N GLY A 349 5.82 13.42 1.53
CA GLY A 349 4.94 14.34 2.25
C GLY A 349 3.76 13.64 2.92
N ILE A 350 3.15 12.66 2.27
CA ILE A 350 2.04 11.87 2.84
C ILE A 350 2.55 10.99 3.99
N ILE A 351 3.69 10.34 3.84
CA ILE A 351 4.34 9.56 4.92
C ILE A 351 4.64 10.49 6.10
N LEU A 352 5.21 11.67 5.84
CA LEU A 352 5.48 12.67 6.87
C LEU A 352 4.19 13.10 7.59
N ASN A 353 3.12 13.41 6.85
CA ASN A 353 1.83 13.77 7.45
C ASN A 353 1.29 12.65 8.35
N ARG A 354 1.42 11.38 7.95
CA ARG A 354 1.00 10.25 8.78
C ARG A 354 1.83 10.15 10.06
N PHE A 355 3.14 10.31 9.96
CA PHE A 355 4.02 10.32 11.12
C PHE A 355 3.78 11.55 12.01
N ASN A 356 3.44 12.70 11.43
CA ASN A 356 3.04 13.86 12.21
C ASN A 356 1.81 13.55 13.07
N VAL A 357 0.76 13.00 12.46
CA VAL A 357 -0.51 12.73 13.17
C VAL A 357 -0.38 11.58 14.17
N SER A 358 0.37 10.53 13.86
CA SER A 358 0.37 9.30 14.63
C SER A 358 1.59 9.12 15.56
N LEU A 359 2.63 9.93 15.41
CA LEU A 359 3.87 9.81 16.16
C LEU A 359 4.34 11.17 16.72
N ILE A 360 4.50 12.20 15.90
CA ILE A 360 5.12 13.47 16.31
C ILE A 360 4.15 14.33 17.10
N ALA A 361 2.96 14.58 16.58
CA ALA A 361 1.93 15.41 17.21
C ALA A 361 1.01 14.66 18.17
N LEU A 362 1.03 13.31 18.15
CA LEU A 362 0.34 12.50 19.15
C LEU A 362 1.13 12.53 20.45
N ASN A 363 0.44 12.66 21.58
CA ASN A 363 1.07 12.74 22.91
C ASN A 363 2.20 13.79 23.02
N TRP A 364 2.09 14.87 22.24
CA TRP A 364 3.09 15.92 22.05
C TRP A 364 3.56 16.59 23.37
N ASN A 365 2.77 16.51 24.42
CA ASN A 365 3.00 17.08 25.73
C ASN A 365 3.74 16.15 26.70
N LEU A 366 3.99 14.89 26.32
CA LEU A 366 4.76 13.95 27.15
C LEU A 366 6.26 14.27 27.08
N PRO A 367 6.94 14.40 28.23
CA PRO A 367 8.39 14.60 28.26
C PRO A 367 9.13 13.29 27.92
N ASN A 368 10.33 13.41 27.32
CA ASN A 368 11.30 12.33 27.13
C ASN A 368 10.79 11.09 26.38
N ARG A 369 9.99 11.29 25.32
CA ARG A 369 9.53 10.19 24.45
C ARG A 369 10.67 9.68 23.56
N GLU A 370 10.84 8.39 23.49
CA GLU A 370 11.59 7.75 22.41
C GLU A 370 10.64 7.50 21.24
N LEU A 371 10.68 8.36 20.23
CA LEU A 371 9.76 8.30 19.08
C LEU A 371 9.94 7.03 18.24
N VAL A 372 11.18 6.55 18.08
CA VAL A 372 11.49 5.41 17.21
C VAL A 372 12.65 4.62 17.81
N HIS A 373 12.41 3.34 18.09
CA HIS A 373 13.46 2.41 18.50
C HIS A 373 14.18 1.82 17.26
N TRP A 374 15.51 1.73 17.28
CA TRP A 374 16.29 1.27 16.12
C TRP A 374 15.90 -0.14 15.61
N LYS A 375 15.49 -1.05 16.52
CA LYS A 375 15.03 -2.40 16.14
C LYS A 375 13.75 -2.36 15.32
N GLU A 376 12.85 -1.41 15.59
CA GLU A 376 11.65 -1.19 14.78
C GLU A 376 12.02 -0.81 13.34
N VAL A 377 13.00 0.08 13.16
CA VAL A 377 13.49 0.49 11.85
C VAL A 377 14.03 -0.70 11.06
N VAL A 378 14.84 -1.55 11.69
CA VAL A 378 15.40 -2.75 11.05
C VAL A 378 14.28 -3.72 10.63
N ILE A 379 13.30 -3.95 11.49
CA ILE A 379 12.15 -4.81 11.17
C ILE A 379 11.32 -4.21 10.03
N VAL A 380 11.03 -2.91 10.05
CA VAL A 380 10.27 -2.23 8.98
C VAL A 380 10.99 -2.35 7.64
N ILE A 381 12.30 -2.08 7.61
CA ILE A 381 13.10 -2.24 6.38
C ILE A 381 13.06 -3.68 5.86
N ALA A 382 13.17 -4.66 6.75
CA ALA A 382 13.11 -6.07 6.37
C ALA A 382 11.75 -6.44 5.77
N VAL A 383 10.65 -6.06 6.42
CA VAL A 383 9.29 -6.38 5.95
C VAL A 383 8.99 -5.71 4.61
N VAL A 384 9.36 -4.43 4.44
CA VAL A 384 9.23 -3.72 3.15
C VAL A 384 10.10 -4.37 2.06
N THR A 385 11.32 -4.82 2.41
CA THR A 385 12.17 -5.54 1.46
C THR A 385 11.54 -6.86 1.02
N ILE A 386 10.92 -7.59 1.95
CA ILE A 386 10.17 -8.82 1.62
C ILE A 386 8.99 -8.50 0.70
N GLU A 387 8.25 -7.43 0.95
CA GLU A 387 7.16 -6.98 0.08
C GLU A 387 7.64 -6.74 -1.36
N ILE A 388 8.76 -6.03 -1.53
CA ILE A 388 9.38 -5.79 -2.84
C ILE A 388 9.82 -7.11 -3.51
N LEU A 389 10.38 -8.06 -2.76
CA LEU A 389 10.76 -9.37 -3.28
C LEU A 389 9.53 -10.18 -3.73
N VAL A 390 8.44 -10.16 -2.96
CA VAL A 390 7.18 -10.82 -3.30
C VAL A 390 6.56 -10.18 -4.54
N TYR A 391 6.49 -8.86 -4.61
CA TYR A 391 6.01 -8.13 -5.79
C TYR A 391 6.81 -8.54 -7.04
N ARG A 392 8.14 -8.50 -6.96
CA ARG A 392 9.02 -8.87 -8.06
C ARG A 392 8.84 -10.32 -8.48
N TRP A 393 8.67 -11.23 -7.52
CA TRP A 393 8.41 -12.66 -7.77
C TRP A 393 7.10 -12.86 -8.55
N ILE A 394 6.03 -12.15 -8.16
CA ILE A 394 4.72 -12.21 -8.82
C ILE A 394 4.81 -11.67 -10.25
N VAL A 395 5.34 -10.46 -10.43
CA VAL A 395 5.37 -9.77 -11.72
C VAL A 395 6.23 -10.53 -12.76
N THR A 396 7.27 -11.23 -12.32
CA THR A 396 8.09 -12.04 -13.25
C THR A 396 7.40 -13.31 -13.72
N ARG A 397 6.37 -13.79 -13.02
CA ARG A 397 5.70 -15.08 -13.29
C ARG A 397 4.28 -14.93 -13.82
N MET A 398 3.54 -13.97 -13.28
CA MET A 398 2.14 -13.77 -13.61
C MET A 398 1.95 -12.68 -14.67
N PRO A 399 0.87 -12.71 -15.46
CA PRO A 399 0.57 -11.71 -16.49
C PRO A 399 0.02 -10.42 -15.87
N ILE A 400 0.87 -9.67 -15.14
CA ILE A 400 0.52 -8.41 -14.47
C ILE A 400 0.83 -7.21 -15.35
N LEU A 401 2.04 -7.16 -15.93
CA LEU A 401 2.52 -6.07 -16.81
C LEU A 401 2.35 -6.38 -18.30
N ARG A 402 1.73 -7.50 -18.61
CA ARG A 402 1.47 -8.00 -19.96
C ARG A 402 0.15 -8.75 -19.97
N ASP A 403 -0.49 -8.81 -21.11
CA ASP A 403 -1.65 -9.66 -21.27
C ASP A 403 -1.22 -11.11 -21.52
N HIS A 404 -2.03 -12.06 -21.02
CA HIS A 404 -1.79 -13.47 -21.28
C HIS A 404 -2.19 -13.79 -22.74
N PRO A 405 -1.34 -14.49 -23.53
CA PRO A 405 -1.60 -14.70 -24.97
C PRO A 405 -2.95 -15.33 -25.29
N GLU A 406 -3.49 -16.20 -24.43
CA GLU A 406 -4.80 -16.85 -24.63
C GLU A 406 -6.00 -15.91 -24.41
N TYR A 407 -5.81 -14.74 -23.79
CA TYR A 407 -6.88 -13.83 -23.36
C TYR A 407 -6.67 -12.40 -23.88
N GLU A 408 -5.78 -12.24 -24.86
CA GLU A 408 -5.50 -10.95 -25.49
C GLU A 408 -6.74 -10.41 -26.17
N GLY A 409 -7.24 -9.24 -25.71
CA GLY A 409 -8.45 -8.61 -26.23
C GLY A 409 -9.78 -8.99 -25.55
N GLU A 410 -9.80 -9.87 -24.57
CA GLU A 410 -11.00 -10.22 -23.76
C GLU A 410 -11.22 -9.23 -22.59
N HIS A 411 -11.27 -7.91 -22.85
CA HIS A 411 -11.35 -6.90 -21.78
C HIS A 411 -12.57 -6.00 -21.92
#